data_8ab97a9f7238bc32a53bfde9575532b6
#
_entry.id   8ab97a9f7238bc32a53bfde9575532b6
#
_cell.length_a   1.000
_cell.length_b   1.000
_cell.length_c   1.000
_cell.angle_alpha   90.00
_cell.angle_beta   90.00
_cell.angle_gamma   90.00
#
_symmetry.space_group_name_H-M   'P 1'
#
loop_
_entity.id
_entity.type
_entity.pdbx_description
1 polymer ?
#
loop_
_entity_poly.entity_id
_entity_poly.type
_entity_poly.pdbx_seq_one_letter_code
_entity_poly.pdbx_strand_id
1 'polypeptide(L)'
;LGMKTITKNGLNKDYLQLEYKGGDKLYIPVEKMEMISKYSSKEGYEPKLNKLGTTEWTKVKLKAKAKAKDIANELLKLFALRQLSSGFKFNVDDENQIQFDREFPYEETPDQLKVWEEIKKDMESPHPMDRLLCGDVGYGKTEIAFRAAFKAILSGKQVALLCPTTILSNQHYLNALERFKSFPVNIRLVNRFVTPKKFKEIIQEIKEGKVDFVIGCLLYTS
;
A
#
# COMPACT_ATOMS: atom_id res chain seq x y z
N LEU A 1 -17.20 -27.60 11.31
CA LEU A 1 -15.88 -27.95 11.83
C LEU A 1 -16.04 -28.62 13.18
N GLY A 2 -15.46 -29.81 13.37
CA GLY A 2 -15.46 -30.55 14.65
C GLY A 2 -14.16 -31.34 14.77
N MET A 3 -13.77 -31.66 16.00
CA MET A 3 -12.70 -32.64 16.27
C MET A 3 -13.28 -34.02 16.44
N LYS A 4 -12.62 -35.03 15.87
CA LYS A 4 -12.98 -36.43 16.00
C LYS A 4 -11.74 -37.28 16.22
N THR A 5 -11.74 -38.02 17.32
CA THR A 5 -10.70 -39.02 17.59
C THR A 5 -11.06 -40.33 16.88
N ILE A 6 -10.13 -40.83 16.08
CA ILE A 6 -10.26 -42.09 15.35
C ILE A 6 -9.20 -43.06 15.87
N THR A 7 -9.66 -44.19 16.35
CA THR A 7 -8.78 -45.31 16.81
C THR A 7 -8.50 -46.24 15.64
N LYS A 8 -7.24 -46.39 15.27
CA LYS A 8 -6.78 -47.34 14.24
C LYS A 8 -5.56 -48.11 14.77
N ASN A 9 -5.64 -49.41 14.75
CA ASN A 9 -4.57 -50.32 15.25
C ASN A 9 -4.13 -50.02 16.71
N GLY A 10 -5.10 -49.70 17.58
CA GLY A 10 -4.83 -49.41 19.01
C GLY A 10 -4.25 -48.01 19.28
N LEU A 11 -4.03 -47.20 18.26
CA LEU A 11 -3.54 -45.82 18.38
C LEU A 11 -4.68 -44.81 18.15
N ASN A 12 -4.88 -43.93 19.11
CA ASN A 12 -5.83 -42.83 19.00
C ASN A 12 -5.19 -41.65 18.26
N LYS A 13 -5.82 -41.15 17.21
CA LYS A 13 -5.40 -39.95 16.49
C LYS A 13 -6.57 -39.00 16.37
N ASP A 14 -6.27 -37.73 16.59
CA ASP A 14 -7.24 -36.66 16.46
C ASP A 14 -7.25 -36.08 15.05
N TYR A 15 -8.46 -35.91 14.52
CA TYR A 15 -8.70 -35.37 13.19
C TYR A 15 -9.65 -34.17 13.25
N LEU A 16 -9.40 -33.19 12.43
CA LEU A 16 -10.36 -32.14 12.15
C LEU A 16 -11.34 -32.63 11.07
N GLN A 17 -12.61 -32.62 11.38
CA GLN A 17 -13.68 -32.98 10.44
C GLN A 17 -14.11 -31.72 9.68
N LEU A 18 -13.97 -31.73 8.35
CA LEU A 18 -14.50 -30.74 7.45
C LEU A 18 -15.74 -31.29 6.76
N GLU A 19 -16.81 -30.49 6.72
CA GLU A 19 -18.04 -30.83 6.04
C GLU A 19 -18.14 -30.12 4.69
N TYR A 20 -18.49 -30.85 3.65
CA TYR A 20 -18.68 -30.40 2.29
C TYR A 20 -20.17 -30.43 1.92
N LYS A 21 -20.53 -29.82 0.78
CA LYS A 21 -21.89 -29.81 0.27
C LYS A 21 -22.37 -31.24 0.01
N GLY A 22 -23.55 -31.61 0.57
CA GLY A 22 -24.12 -32.93 0.44
C GLY A 22 -23.80 -33.87 1.61
N GLY A 23 -23.14 -33.35 2.67
CA GLY A 23 -22.84 -34.15 3.88
C GLY A 23 -21.53 -34.95 3.77
N ASP A 24 -20.77 -34.79 2.69
CA ASP A 24 -19.44 -35.41 2.54
C ASP A 24 -18.50 -34.89 3.63
N LYS A 25 -17.69 -35.77 4.20
CA LYS A 25 -16.75 -35.42 5.29
C LYS A 25 -15.32 -35.74 4.91
N LEU A 26 -14.43 -34.78 5.15
CA LEU A 26 -12.98 -34.94 5.01
C LEU A 26 -12.35 -34.87 6.40
N TYR A 27 -11.47 -35.80 6.71
CA TYR A 27 -10.74 -35.86 7.97
C TYR A 27 -9.28 -35.49 7.73
N ILE A 28 -8.82 -34.44 8.40
CA ILE A 28 -7.44 -33.94 8.31
C ILE A 28 -6.77 -34.18 9.67
N PRO A 29 -5.61 -34.88 9.72
CA PRO A 29 -4.88 -35.04 10.98
C PRO A 29 -4.51 -33.68 11.59
N VAL A 30 -4.55 -33.57 12.92
CA VAL A 30 -4.28 -32.31 13.64
C VAL A 30 -2.87 -31.81 13.33
N GLU A 31 -1.91 -32.70 13.07
CA GLU A 31 -0.54 -32.38 12.69
C GLU A 31 -0.44 -31.60 11.33
N LYS A 32 -1.52 -31.61 10.54
CA LYS A 32 -1.62 -30.89 9.26
C LYS A 32 -2.56 -29.69 9.34
N MET A 33 -2.83 -29.16 10.53
CA MET A 33 -3.71 -27.99 10.73
C MET A 33 -3.23 -26.74 10.02
N GLU A 34 -1.93 -26.60 9.80
CA GLU A 34 -1.33 -25.50 9.03
C GLU A 34 -1.83 -25.41 7.57
N MET A 35 -2.35 -26.55 7.02
CA MET A 35 -2.95 -26.60 5.67
C MET A 35 -4.36 -25.99 5.61
N ILE A 36 -4.92 -25.60 6.76
CA ILE A 36 -6.29 -25.10 6.87
C ILE A 36 -6.24 -23.67 7.40
N SER A 37 -6.92 -22.76 6.72
CA SER A 37 -7.13 -21.41 7.19
C SER A 37 -8.62 -21.12 7.37
N LYS A 38 -8.94 -20.25 8.33
CA LYS A 38 -10.31 -19.76 8.51
C LYS A 38 -10.69 -18.95 7.27
N TYR A 39 -11.84 -19.30 6.67
CA TYR A 39 -12.37 -18.52 5.56
C TYR A 39 -12.72 -17.10 6.04
N SER A 40 -12.14 -16.11 5.39
CA SER A 40 -12.45 -14.71 5.63
C SER A 40 -13.36 -14.20 4.52
N SER A 41 -14.57 -13.77 4.87
CA SER A 41 -15.53 -13.13 3.97
C SER A 41 -16.03 -11.82 4.57
N LYS A 42 -16.75 -11.03 3.77
CA LYS A 42 -17.48 -9.85 4.28
C LYS A 42 -18.50 -10.32 5.31
N GLU A 43 -18.70 -9.52 6.36
CA GLU A 43 -19.72 -9.79 7.39
C GLU A 43 -21.09 -10.11 6.75
N GLY A 44 -21.73 -11.18 7.21
CA GLY A 44 -23.03 -11.62 6.71
C GLY A 44 -23.01 -12.50 5.46
N TYR A 45 -21.83 -12.84 4.91
CA TYR A 45 -21.75 -13.74 3.75
C TYR A 45 -21.43 -15.17 4.18
N GLU A 46 -22.36 -16.10 3.94
CA GLU A 46 -22.13 -17.54 4.10
C GLU A 46 -21.44 -18.10 2.85
N PRO A 47 -20.27 -18.75 2.99
CA PRO A 47 -19.57 -19.33 1.85
C PRO A 47 -20.34 -20.51 1.28
N LYS A 48 -20.43 -20.58 -0.06
CA LYS A 48 -21.00 -21.76 -0.74
C LYS A 48 -20.06 -22.95 -0.55
N LEU A 49 -20.55 -24.00 0.07
CA LEU A 49 -19.80 -25.24 0.20
C LEU A 49 -19.67 -25.93 -1.17
N ASN A 50 -18.49 -26.42 -1.48
CA ASN A 50 -18.22 -27.21 -2.67
C ASN A 50 -18.51 -28.70 -2.40
N LYS A 51 -18.85 -29.45 -3.44
CA LYS A 51 -19.01 -30.90 -3.34
C LYS A 51 -17.66 -31.59 -3.53
N LEU A 52 -17.36 -32.58 -2.69
CA LEU A 52 -16.13 -33.35 -2.76
C LEU A 52 -16.09 -34.18 -4.06
N GLY A 53 -14.93 -34.32 -4.68
CA GLY A 53 -14.74 -35.11 -5.90
C GLY A 53 -15.31 -34.54 -7.19
N THR A 54 -15.85 -33.32 -7.19
CA THR A 54 -16.33 -32.67 -8.40
C THR A 54 -15.29 -31.79 -9.07
N THR A 55 -15.46 -31.54 -10.38
CA THR A 55 -14.59 -30.63 -11.16
C THR A 55 -14.87 -29.16 -10.87
N GLU A 56 -15.88 -28.81 -10.05
CA GLU A 56 -16.25 -27.43 -9.75
C GLU A 56 -15.08 -26.63 -9.15
N TRP A 57 -14.43 -27.18 -8.15
CA TRP A 57 -13.24 -26.54 -7.53
C TRP A 57 -12.08 -26.34 -8.52
N THR A 58 -11.85 -27.35 -9.37
CA THR A 58 -10.83 -27.27 -10.44
C THR A 58 -11.15 -26.15 -11.42
N LYS A 59 -12.41 -25.98 -11.82
CA LYS A 59 -12.86 -24.87 -12.69
C LYS A 59 -12.68 -23.52 -12.03
N VAL A 60 -13.03 -23.38 -10.74
CA VAL A 60 -12.81 -22.14 -9.97
C VAL A 60 -11.33 -21.79 -9.87
N LYS A 61 -10.47 -22.78 -9.56
CA LYS A 61 -9.01 -22.59 -9.54
C LYS A 61 -8.44 -22.16 -10.89
N LEU A 62 -8.86 -22.80 -11.98
CA LEU A 62 -8.41 -22.47 -13.32
C LEU A 62 -8.84 -21.04 -13.71
N LYS A 63 -10.08 -20.68 -13.41
CA LYS A 63 -10.59 -19.32 -13.67
C LYS A 63 -9.84 -18.26 -12.85
N ALA A 64 -9.56 -18.54 -11.57
CA ALA A 64 -8.78 -17.62 -10.73
C ALA A 64 -7.33 -17.49 -11.24
N LYS A 65 -6.70 -18.60 -11.66
CA LYS A 65 -5.35 -18.60 -12.22
C LYS A 65 -5.28 -17.83 -13.54
N ALA A 66 -6.28 -18.00 -14.42
CA ALA A 66 -6.36 -17.25 -15.68
C ALA A 66 -6.48 -15.74 -15.40
N LYS A 67 -7.39 -15.34 -14.50
CA LYS A 67 -7.56 -13.93 -14.12
C LYS A 67 -6.29 -13.33 -13.49
N ALA A 68 -5.59 -14.08 -12.64
CA ALA A 68 -4.32 -13.65 -12.08
C ALA A 68 -3.24 -13.45 -13.17
N LYS A 69 -3.21 -14.34 -14.17
CA LYS A 69 -2.30 -14.21 -15.31
C LYS A 69 -2.60 -12.97 -16.16
N ASP A 70 -3.89 -12.68 -16.39
CA ASP A 70 -4.30 -11.50 -17.15
C ASP A 70 -3.86 -10.21 -16.43
N ILE A 71 -4.09 -10.12 -15.10
CA ILE A 71 -3.63 -8.99 -14.27
C ILE A 71 -2.10 -8.87 -14.32
N ALA A 72 -1.37 -9.99 -14.21
CA ALA A 72 0.08 -9.98 -14.30
C ALA A 72 0.58 -9.46 -15.65
N ASN A 73 -0.06 -9.86 -16.75
CA ASN A 73 0.27 -9.38 -18.10
C ASN A 73 0.00 -7.88 -18.26
N GLU A 74 -1.09 -7.36 -17.70
CA GLU A 74 -1.39 -5.92 -17.69
C GLU A 74 -0.35 -5.13 -16.91
N LEU A 75 0.03 -5.63 -15.72
CA LEU A 75 1.08 -5.02 -14.90
C LEU A 75 2.44 -5.01 -15.62
N LEU A 76 2.81 -6.11 -16.29
CA LEU A 76 4.05 -6.18 -17.07
C LEU A 76 4.06 -5.15 -18.21
N LYS A 77 2.93 -4.95 -18.91
CA LYS A 77 2.82 -3.92 -19.93
C LYS A 77 3.01 -2.51 -19.36
N LEU A 78 2.36 -2.23 -18.21
CA LEU A 78 2.52 -0.94 -17.53
C LEU A 78 3.97 -0.71 -17.08
N PHE A 79 4.62 -1.74 -16.56
CA PHE A 79 6.04 -1.69 -16.17
C PHE A 79 6.95 -1.39 -17.38
N ALA A 80 6.73 -2.09 -18.49
CA ALA A 80 7.50 -1.87 -19.72
C ALA A 80 7.30 -0.46 -20.27
N LEU A 81 6.05 0.05 -20.31
CA LEU A 81 5.76 1.42 -20.73
C LEU A 81 6.42 2.46 -19.83
N ARG A 82 6.44 2.24 -18.51
CA ARG A 82 7.11 3.13 -17.56
C ARG A 82 8.62 3.15 -17.76
N GLN A 83 9.24 2.00 -18.01
CA GLN A 83 10.68 1.92 -18.29
C GLN A 83 11.09 2.62 -19.59
N LEU A 84 10.21 2.64 -20.58
CA LEU A 84 10.42 3.33 -21.86
C LEU A 84 10.11 4.84 -21.78
N SER A 85 9.41 5.29 -20.74
CA SER A 85 9.06 6.71 -20.59
C SER A 85 10.22 7.51 -20.03
N SER A 86 10.42 8.71 -20.55
CA SER A 86 11.32 9.69 -19.96
C SER A 86 10.64 10.34 -18.75
N GLY A 87 11.30 10.30 -17.60
CA GLY A 87 10.87 10.97 -16.38
C GLY A 87 11.46 12.38 -16.26
N PHE A 88 10.99 13.09 -15.23
CA PHE A 88 11.59 14.36 -14.85
C PHE A 88 12.82 14.09 -13.99
N LYS A 89 13.96 14.63 -14.38
CA LYS A 89 15.19 14.59 -13.61
C LYS A 89 15.17 15.72 -12.58
N PHE A 90 15.06 15.37 -11.30
CA PHE A 90 15.08 16.34 -10.22
C PHE A 90 16.50 16.91 -10.01
N ASN A 91 16.55 18.12 -9.46
CA ASN A 91 17.83 18.78 -9.17
C ASN A 91 18.59 18.04 -8.06
N VAL A 92 19.91 18.18 -8.06
CA VAL A 92 20.74 17.78 -6.91
C VAL A 92 20.37 18.63 -5.68
N ASP A 93 20.71 18.14 -4.49
CA ASP A 93 20.39 18.84 -3.25
C ASP A 93 21.03 20.22 -3.20
N ASP A 94 20.22 21.22 -2.88
CA ASP A 94 20.65 22.59 -2.61
C ASP A 94 20.71 22.86 -1.09
N GLU A 95 21.05 24.07 -0.72
CA GLU A 95 21.12 24.50 0.69
C GLU A 95 19.78 24.32 1.42
N ASN A 96 18.66 24.51 0.74
CA ASN A 96 17.33 24.34 1.34
C ASN A 96 17.05 22.87 1.67
N GLN A 97 17.41 21.93 0.77
CA GLN A 97 17.26 20.51 1.03
C GLN A 97 18.14 20.08 2.21
N ILE A 98 19.39 20.56 2.24
CA ILE A 98 20.31 20.26 3.35
C ILE A 98 19.78 20.83 4.67
N GLN A 99 19.22 22.04 4.66
CA GLN A 99 18.60 22.63 5.83
C GLN A 99 17.38 21.83 6.27
N PHE A 100 16.51 21.46 5.33
CA PHE A 100 15.34 20.61 5.62
C PHE A 100 15.76 19.29 6.28
N ASP A 101 16.76 18.61 5.76
CA ASP A 101 17.26 17.35 6.33
C ASP A 101 17.81 17.57 7.77
N ARG A 102 18.56 18.66 8.01
CA ARG A 102 19.11 18.99 9.34
C ARG A 102 18.07 19.39 10.38
N GLU A 103 16.92 19.92 9.97
CA GLU A 103 15.82 20.29 10.86
C GLU A 103 15.03 19.06 11.36
N PHE A 104 15.40 17.85 10.94
CA PHE A 104 14.79 16.62 11.48
C PHE A 104 15.22 16.46 12.96
N PRO A 105 14.24 16.37 13.90
CA PRO A 105 14.54 16.45 15.33
C PRO A 105 15.09 15.15 15.94
N TYR A 106 15.29 14.12 15.15
CA TYR A 106 15.76 12.81 15.59
C TYR A 106 17.04 12.43 14.85
N GLU A 107 17.81 11.53 15.46
CA GLU A 107 18.98 10.93 14.82
C GLU A 107 18.54 9.86 13.82
N GLU A 108 19.03 9.93 12.58
CA GLU A 108 18.71 8.97 11.55
C GLU A 108 19.42 7.64 11.78
N THR A 109 18.70 6.56 11.48
CA THR A 109 19.32 5.24 11.46
C THR A 109 20.18 5.06 10.18
N PRO A 110 21.21 4.18 10.22
CA PRO A 110 22.01 3.87 9.03
C PRO A 110 21.16 3.44 7.81
N ASP A 111 20.07 2.71 8.06
CA ASP A 111 19.17 2.28 6.99
C ASP A 111 18.38 3.45 6.39
N GLN A 112 17.95 4.43 7.20
CA GLN A 112 17.29 5.64 6.71
C GLN A 112 18.22 6.45 5.81
N LEU A 113 19.47 6.65 6.24
CA LEU A 113 20.48 7.35 5.45
C LEU A 113 20.75 6.64 4.12
N LYS A 114 20.95 5.33 4.16
CA LYS A 114 21.16 4.52 2.95
C LYS A 114 19.98 4.63 1.97
N VAL A 115 18.76 4.46 2.46
CA VAL A 115 17.54 4.54 1.64
C VAL A 115 17.36 5.94 1.06
N TRP A 116 17.65 6.99 1.85
CA TRP A 116 17.59 8.38 1.36
C TRP A 116 18.54 8.60 0.19
N GLU A 117 19.79 8.14 0.29
CA GLU A 117 20.76 8.22 -0.81
C GLU A 117 20.30 7.47 -2.08
N GLU A 118 19.67 6.30 -1.90
CA GLU A 118 19.10 5.54 -3.02
C GLU A 118 17.94 6.29 -3.70
N ILE A 119 17.05 6.89 -2.91
CA ILE A 119 15.92 7.68 -3.42
C ILE A 119 16.42 8.91 -4.17
N LYS A 120 17.43 9.62 -3.65
CA LYS A 120 18.04 10.77 -4.35
C LYS A 120 18.55 10.36 -5.73
N LYS A 121 19.30 9.26 -5.81
CA LYS A 121 19.82 8.74 -7.10
C LYS A 121 18.70 8.41 -8.08
N ASP A 122 17.62 7.80 -7.62
CA ASP A 122 16.48 7.48 -8.47
C ASP A 122 15.79 8.77 -8.96
N MET A 123 15.55 9.75 -8.09
CA MET A 123 14.90 11.01 -8.44
C MET A 123 15.78 11.86 -9.40
N GLU A 124 17.09 11.80 -9.26
CA GLU A 124 18.05 12.51 -10.11
C GLU A 124 18.33 11.79 -11.44
N SER A 125 17.72 10.62 -11.65
CA SER A 125 17.81 9.91 -12.93
C SER A 125 16.76 10.42 -13.94
N PRO A 126 16.96 10.24 -15.25
CA PRO A 126 15.96 10.59 -16.24
C PRO A 126 14.81 9.59 -16.34
N HIS A 127 14.76 8.58 -15.48
CA HIS A 127 13.72 7.57 -15.45
C HIS A 127 12.73 7.84 -14.30
N PRO A 128 11.43 7.62 -14.49
CA PRO A 128 10.45 7.78 -13.41
C PRO A 128 10.76 6.81 -12.27
N MET A 129 10.93 7.33 -11.05
CA MET A 129 11.13 6.51 -9.87
C MET A 129 9.87 5.69 -9.56
N ASP A 130 10.03 4.41 -9.30
CA ASP A 130 9.01 3.50 -8.77
C ASP A 130 9.64 2.63 -7.68
N ARG A 131 9.54 3.08 -6.43
CA ARG A 131 10.26 2.48 -5.30
C ARG A 131 9.31 2.10 -4.18
N LEU A 132 9.44 0.88 -3.69
CA LEU A 132 8.77 0.41 -2.48
C LEU A 132 9.69 0.62 -1.27
N LEU A 133 9.23 1.44 -0.32
CA LEU A 133 9.90 1.62 0.96
C LEU A 133 9.29 0.70 2.01
N CYS A 134 10.03 -0.33 2.42
CA CYS A 134 9.66 -1.26 3.46
C CYS A 134 10.30 -0.89 4.80
N GLY A 135 9.55 -1.05 5.88
CA GLY A 135 10.02 -0.82 7.25
C GLY A 135 8.87 -1.00 8.23
N ASP A 136 9.18 -1.29 9.49
CA ASP A 136 8.19 -1.46 10.55
C ASP A 136 7.50 -0.14 10.93
N VAL A 137 6.45 -0.21 11.74
CA VAL A 137 5.74 0.96 12.26
C VAL A 137 6.69 1.74 13.18
N GLY A 138 6.71 3.07 13.01
CA GLY A 138 7.58 3.95 13.82
C GLY A 138 8.99 4.16 13.28
N TYR A 139 9.42 3.47 12.22
CA TYR A 139 10.78 3.57 11.65
C TYR A 139 10.97 4.74 10.67
N GLY A 140 10.20 5.81 10.81
CA GLY A 140 10.45 7.07 10.09
C GLY A 140 10.19 7.05 8.58
N LYS A 141 9.42 6.08 8.03
CA LYS A 141 9.08 6.04 6.60
C LYS A 141 8.50 7.36 6.08
N THR A 142 7.69 8.02 6.90
CA THR A 142 7.06 9.31 6.58
C THR A 142 8.09 10.43 6.40
N GLU A 143 9.15 10.45 7.20
CA GLU A 143 10.22 11.43 7.05
C GLU A 143 10.92 11.27 5.69
N ILE A 144 11.25 10.05 5.29
CA ILE A 144 11.85 9.78 3.98
C ILE A 144 10.93 10.25 2.85
N ALA A 145 9.62 10.00 2.99
CA ALA A 145 8.64 10.50 2.01
C ALA A 145 8.57 12.03 1.98
N PHE A 146 8.67 12.72 3.12
CA PHE A 146 8.68 14.18 3.19
C PHE A 146 9.95 14.79 2.59
N ARG A 147 11.12 14.18 2.78
CA ARG A 147 12.38 14.60 2.13
C ARG A 147 12.27 14.49 0.61
N ALA A 148 11.73 13.37 0.10
CA ALA A 148 11.49 13.20 -1.33
C ALA A 148 10.46 14.21 -1.88
N ALA A 149 9.39 14.48 -1.11
CA ALA A 149 8.40 15.49 -1.45
C ALA A 149 9.03 16.89 -1.53
N PHE A 150 9.87 17.25 -0.56
CA PHE A 150 10.54 18.55 -0.55
C PHE A 150 11.49 18.72 -1.72
N LYS A 151 12.29 17.69 -2.04
CA LYS A 151 13.16 17.67 -3.23
C LYS A 151 12.39 17.90 -4.53
N ALA A 152 11.20 17.30 -4.64
CA ALA A 152 10.33 17.51 -5.79
C ALA A 152 9.78 18.93 -5.86
N ILE A 153 9.38 19.50 -4.72
CA ILE A 153 8.89 20.89 -4.61
C ILE A 153 9.99 21.89 -4.96
N LEU A 154 11.20 21.70 -4.45
CA LEU A 154 12.36 22.54 -4.82
C LEU A 154 12.68 22.50 -6.33
N SER A 155 12.34 21.41 -6.99
CA SER A 155 12.45 21.28 -8.45
C SER A 155 11.21 21.80 -9.20
N GLY A 156 10.32 22.53 -8.54
CA GLY A 156 9.12 23.15 -9.13
C GLY A 156 8.00 22.15 -9.48
N LYS A 157 7.93 21.01 -8.80
CA LYS A 157 6.88 19.99 -9.02
C LYS A 157 5.90 19.94 -7.86
N GLN A 158 4.65 19.70 -8.20
CA GLN A 158 3.61 19.42 -7.21
C GLN A 158 3.69 17.97 -6.74
N VAL A 159 3.40 17.73 -5.46
CA VAL A 159 3.45 16.43 -4.83
C VAL A 159 2.07 16.02 -4.33
N ALA A 160 1.70 14.75 -4.50
CA ALA A 160 0.50 14.17 -3.95
C ALA A 160 0.84 12.99 -3.03
N LEU A 161 0.39 13.04 -1.77
CA LEU A 161 0.47 11.94 -0.81
C LEU A 161 -0.91 11.30 -0.64
N LEU A 162 -1.03 10.03 -1.03
CA LEU A 162 -2.28 9.28 -0.91
C LEU A 162 -2.26 8.38 0.33
N CYS A 163 -3.32 8.49 1.13
CA CYS A 163 -3.50 7.71 2.35
C CYS A 163 -4.72 6.81 2.25
N PRO A 164 -4.72 5.62 2.87
CA PRO A 164 -5.84 4.68 2.81
C PRO A 164 -7.05 5.14 3.64
N THR A 165 -6.86 5.98 4.66
CA THR A 165 -7.92 6.43 5.56
C THR A 165 -7.89 7.94 5.79
N THR A 166 -9.05 8.49 6.12
CA THR A 166 -9.21 9.91 6.47
C THR A 166 -8.40 10.30 7.72
N ILE A 167 -8.28 9.39 8.69
CA ILE A 167 -7.52 9.63 9.93
C ILE A 167 -6.04 9.78 9.59
N LEU A 168 -5.49 8.86 8.80
CA LEU A 168 -4.09 8.93 8.36
C LEU A 168 -3.81 10.16 7.51
N SER A 169 -4.72 10.55 6.61
CA SER A 169 -4.53 11.75 5.80
C SER A 169 -4.48 13.02 6.67
N ASN A 170 -5.30 13.09 7.72
CA ASN A 170 -5.28 14.21 8.67
C ASN A 170 -3.98 14.21 9.50
N GLN A 171 -3.54 13.05 9.98
CA GLN A 171 -2.28 12.90 10.73
C GLN A 171 -1.08 13.34 9.88
N HIS A 172 -0.99 12.85 8.64
CA HIS A 172 0.09 13.25 7.73
C HIS A 172 0.04 14.74 7.38
N TYR A 173 -1.16 15.31 7.26
CA TYR A 173 -1.33 16.75 7.03
C TYR A 173 -0.77 17.59 8.19
N LEU A 174 -1.11 17.25 9.43
CA LEU A 174 -0.60 17.94 10.61
C LEU A 174 0.92 17.79 10.76
N ASN A 175 1.43 16.58 10.54
CA ASN A 175 2.87 16.33 10.55
C ASN A 175 3.60 17.09 9.44
N ALA A 176 3.01 17.19 8.25
CA ALA A 176 3.57 17.97 7.16
C ALA A 176 3.59 19.48 7.48
N LEU A 177 2.51 20.03 8.03
CA LEU A 177 2.48 21.44 8.45
C LEU A 177 3.60 21.76 9.44
N GLU A 178 3.84 20.89 10.42
CA GLU A 178 4.92 21.07 11.39
C GLU A 178 6.30 20.90 10.75
N ARG A 179 6.48 19.89 9.90
CA ARG A 179 7.77 19.57 9.29
C ARG A 179 8.23 20.60 8.26
N PHE A 180 7.29 21.21 7.56
CA PHE A 180 7.54 22.19 6.51
C PHE A 180 7.42 23.65 6.98
N LYS A 181 7.21 23.90 8.26
CA LYS A 181 6.90 25.23 8.81
C LYS A 181 7.95 26.33 8.50
N SER A 182 9.21 25.94 8.38
CA SER A 182 10.32 26.84 8.08
C SER A 182 10.45 27.19 6.59
N PHE A 183 9.63 26.59 5.74
CA PHE A 183 9.73 26.72 4.28
C PHE A 183 8.40 27.19 3.67
N PRO A 184 8.44 27.98 2.60
CA PRO A 184 7.25 28.53 1.95
C PRO A 184 6.55 27.47 1.07
N VAL A 185 6.01 26.40 1.69
CA VAL A 185 5.33 25.29 1.02
C VAL A 185 3.83 25.36 1.29
N ASN A 186 3.04 25.43 0.22
CA ASN A 186 1.58 25.44 0.31
C ASN A 186 1.00 24.03 0.34
N ILE A 187 0.54 23.61 1.52
CA ILE A 187 0.01 22.26 1.76
C ILE A 187 -1.51 22.30 1.80
N ARG A 188 -2.19 21.36 1.15
CA ARG A 188 -3.65 21.19 1.20
C ARG A 188 -4.03 19.77 1.56
N LEU A 189 -5.12 19.67 2.35
CA LEU A 189 -5.73 18.39 2.72
C LEU A 189 -7.01 18.18 1.91
N VAL A 190 -7.15 16.99 1.34
CA VAL A 190 -8.34 16.56 0.60
C VAL A 190 -8.87 15.25 1.18
N ASN A 191 -9.95 15.32 1.94
CA ASN A 191 -10.62 14.15 2.51
C ASN A 191 -12.13 14.44 2.69
N ARG A 192 -12.89 13.47 3.23
CA ARG A 192 -14.35 13.57 3.38
C ARG A 192 -14.84 14.73 4.26
N PHE A 193 -13.98 15.36 5.06
CA PHE A 193 -14.35 16.49 5.91
C PHE A 193 -14.21 17.83 5.20
N VAL A 194 -13.64 17.84 4.01
CA VAL A 194 -13.56 19.04 3.16
C VAL A 194 -14.91 19.25 2.49
N THR A 195 -15.49 20.45 2.68
CA THR A 195 -16.78 20.79 2.04
C THR A 195 -16.66 20.78 0.51
N PRO A 196 -17.75 20.50 -0.23
CA PRO A 196 -17.72 20.49 -1.70
C PRO A 196 -17.24 21.81 -2.32
N LYS A 197 -17.54 22.93 -1.69
CA LYS A 197 -17.06 24.26 -2.12
C LYS A 197 -15.54 24.34 -1.98
N LYS A 198 -15.03 24.03 -0.79
CA LYS A 198 -13.60 24.07 -0.50
C LYS A 198 -12.82 23.09 -1.37
N PHE A 199 -13.40 21.91 -1.64
CA PHE A 199 -12.82 20.93 -2.54
C PHE A 199 -12.60 21.49 -3.96
N LYS A 200 -13.63 22.16 -4.52
CA LYS A 200 -13.51 22.82 -5.84
C LYS A 200 -12.46 23.91 -5.85
N GLU A 201 -12.38 24.71 -4.79
CA GLU A 201 -11.34 25.74 -4.62
C GLU A 201 -9.93 25.12 -4.63
N ILE A 202 -9.72 24.07 -3.83
CA ILE A 202 -8.41 23.35 -3.79
C ILE A 202 -8.05 22.78 -5.15
N ILE A 203 -8.98 22.15 -5.86
CA ILE A 203 -8.73 21.62 -7.21
C ILE A 203 -8.34 22.74 -8.16
N GLN A 204 -8.97 23.91 -8.06
CA GLN A 204 -8.58 25.05 -8.89
C GLN A 204 -7.19 25.57 -8.51
N GLU A 205 -6.89 25.71 -7.22
CA GLU A 205 -5.55 26.07 -6.73
C GLU A 205 -4.46 25.11 -7.21
N ILE A 206 -4.75 23.79 -7.23
CA ILE A 206 -3.83 22.77 -7.78
C ILE A 206 -3.59 23.00 -9.29
N LYS A 207 -4.66 23.22 -10.05
CA LYS A 207 -4.54 23.48 -11.52
C LYS A 207 -3.74 24.75 -11.83
N GLU A 208 -3.85 25.75 -10.96
CA GLU A 208 -3.12 27.03 -11.09
C GLU A 208 -1.66 26.94 -10.57
N GLY A 209 -1.23 25.78 -10.07
CA GLY A 209 0.12 25.62 -9.53
C GLY A 209 0.36 26.33 -8.18
N LYS A 210 -0.71 26.69 -7.46
CA LYS A 210 -0.65 27.37 -6.15
C LYS A 210 -0.48 26.44 -4.97
N VAL A 211 -0.62 25.13 -5.19
CA VAL A 211 -0.45 24.11 -4.16
C VAL A 211 0.78 23.29 -4.49
N ASP A 212 1.71 23.22 -3.57
CA ASP A 212 2.93 22.45 -3.73
C ASP A 212 2.74 21.00 -3.27
N PHE A 213 1.99 20.81 -2.20
CA PHE A 213 1.80 19.49 -1.59
C PHE A 213 0.32 19.23 -1.26
N VAL A 214 -0.28 18.23 -1.87
CA VAL A 214 -1.63 17.79 -1.56
C VAL A 214 -1.62 16.43 -0.85
N ILE A 215 -2.34 16.34 0.26
CA ILE A 215 -2.49 15.10 1.03
C ILE A 215 -3.94 14.66 0.95
N GLY A 216 -4.21 13.44 0.49
CA GLY A 216 -5.56 12.96 0.22
C GLY A 216 -5.84 11.53 0.67
N CYS A 217 -7.14 11.19 0.74
CA CYS A 217 -7.60 9.85 1.05
C CYS A 217 -8.15 9.15 -0.20
N LEU A 218 -7.72 7.91 -0.46
CA LEU A 218 -8.10 7.11 -1.63
C LEU A 218 -9.61 6.87 -1.81
N LEU A 219 -10.41 6.96 -0.76
CA LEU A 219 -11.85 6.71 -0.81
C LEU A 219 -12.67 7.86 -1.44
N TYR A 220 -12.03 8.92 -1.92
CA TYR A 220 -12.70 10.12 -2.43
C TYR A 220 -12.42 10.46 -3.89
N THR A 221 -11.81 9.56 -4.63
CA THR A 221 -11.50 9.76 -6.06
C THR A 221 -12.49 9.07 -7.01
N SER A 222 -13.64 8.64 -6.51
CA SER A 222 -14.73 8.08 -7.33
C SER A 222 -15.90 9.05 -7.44
#